data_9827008ecd43db9b7c4cac73d283b058
#
_entry.id   9827008ecd43db9b7c4cac73d283b058
#
_cell.length_a   1.000
_cell.length_b   1.000
_cell.length_c   1.000
_cell.angle_alpha   90.00
_cell.angle_beta   90.00
_cell.angle_gamma   90.00
#
_symmetry.space_group_name_H-M   'P 1'
#
loop_
_entity.id
_entity.type
_entity.pdbx_description
1 polymer ?
#
loop_
_entity_poly.entity_id
_entity_poly.type
_entity_poly.pdbx_seq_one_letter_code
_entity_poly.pdbx_strand_id
1 'polypeptide(L)'
;LLLQKNFFVINIDKATYSSNYYNTKEFKDSKKYKFIKFDIKNKNLKNIFFKYKPHGIFNLAAETHVDRSIDSPKNFIKNNIVGTFNLLESFRNYHIKNKNIKLIHISTDEVFGDVLIGRSDENDTYKPSSPYAASKASSDHLVYSYYRTFNIPAIITNCSNNYGPNQHPEKLIPKLIYNILHNLPLPIYGKGSNSREWIYVK
;
A
#
# COMPACT_ATOMS: atom_id res chain seq x y z
N LEU A 1 -10.71 -12.23 4.75
CA LEU A 1 -9.74 -13.33 4.76
C LEU A 1 -9.11 -13.53 6.14
N LEU A 2 -8.37 -12.57 6.74
CA LEU A 2 -7.70 -12.76 8.05
C LEU A 2 -8.69 -13.05 9.17
N LEU A 3 -9.79 -12.32 9.25
CA LEU A 3 -10.86 -12.56 10.24
C LEU A 3 -11.50 -13.95 10.05
N GLN A 4 -11.73 -14.37 8.81
CA GLN A 4 -12.23 -15.71 8.48
C GLN A 4 -11.25 -16.83 8.91
N LYS A 5 -9.94 -16.52 8.87
CA LYS A 5 -8.87 -17.40 9.38
C LYS A 5 -8.63 -17.24 10.89
N ASN A 6 -9.55 -16.58 11.57
CA ASN A 6 -9.56 -16.45 13.04
C ASN A 6 -8.44 -15.56 13.63
N PHE A 7 -7.80 -14.72 12.84
CA PHE A 7 -6.83 -13.76 13.35
C PHE A 7 -7.51 -12.56 14.03
N PHE A 8 -6.86 -11.98 15.03
CA PHE A 8 -7.20 -10.66 15.54
C PHE A 8 -6.54 -9.60 14.62
N VAL A 9 -7.34 -8.73 14.03
CA VAL A 9 -6.89 -7.75 13.03
C VAL A 9 -6.92 -6.35 13.61
N ILE A 10 -5.75 -5.70 13.63
CA ILE A 10 -5.62 -4.27 13.91
C ILE A 10 -5.49 -3.54 12.59
N ASN A 11 -6.50 -2.76 12.22
CA ASN A 11 -6.45 -1.89 11.05
C ASN A 11 -6.03 -0.49 11.48
N ILE A 12 -4.86 -0.05 11.02
CA ILE A 12 -4.31 1.28 11.29
C ILE A 12 -4.40 2.10 10.02
N ASP A 13 -5.14 3.19 10.06
CA ASP A 13 -5.30 4.10 8.92
C ASP A 13 -5.44 5.55 9.41
N LYS A 14 -4.84 6.51 8.70
CA LYS A 14 -4.99 7.93 9.03
C LYS A 14 -6.36 8.51 8.60
N ALA A 15 -7.14 7.74 7.84
CA ALA A 15 -8.46 8.08 7.33
C ALA A 15 -8.47 9.39 6.52
N THR A 16 -7.84 9.34 5.34
CA THR A 16 -7.79 10.48 4.40
C THR A 16 -9.03 10.52 3.49
N TYR A 17 -8.99 11.38 2.47
CA TYR A 17 -10.07 11.55 1.50
C TYR A 17 -10.49 10.24 0.80
N SER A 18 -9.55 9.31 0.61
CA SER A 18 -9.81 8.03 -0.06
C SER A 18 -10.32 6.93 0.88
N SER A 19 -10.40 7.22 2.18
CA SER A 19 -10.92 6.24 3.14
C SER A 19 -12.45 6.21 3.13
N ASN A 20 -13.00 5.00 3.24
CA ASN A 20 -14.43 4.80 3.38
C ASN A 20 -14.72 3.79 4.50
N TYR A 21 -15.27 4.27 5.60
CA TYR A 21 -15.63 3.42 6.75
C TYR A 21 -16.68 2.35 6.41
N TYR A 22 -17.45 2.55 5.34
CA TYR A 22 -18.39 1.54 4.86
C TYR A 22 -17.69 0.23 4.51
N ASN A 23 -16.44 0.29 4.00
CA ASN A 23 -15.64 -0.88 3.64
C ASN A 23 -15.31 -1.80 4.82
N THR A 24 -15.47 -1.30 6.04
CA THR A 24 -15.21 -2.06 7.28
C THR A 24 -16.46 -2.26 8.13
N LYS A 25 -17.64 -1.85 7.62
CA LYS A 25 -18.92 -1.88 8.35
C LYS A 25 -19.25 -3.29 8.86
N GLU A 26 -19.04 -4.30 8.03
CA GLU A 26 -19.32 -5.71 8.38
C GLU A 26 -18.44 -6.24 9.53
N PHE A 27 -17.32 -5.59 9.83
CA PHE A 27 -16.38 -6.00 10.88
C PHE A 27 -16.52 -5.20 12.17
N LYS A 28 -17.33 -4.13 12.17
CA LYS A 28 -17.41 -3.15 13.26
C LYS A 28 -17.67 -3.80 14.61
N ASP A 29 -18.55 -4.79 14.65
CA ASP A 29 -18.97 -5.47 15.88
C ASP A 29 -18.18 -6.74 16.18
N SER A 30 -17.18 -7.06 15.36
CA SER A 30 -16.32 -8.22 15.57
C SER A 30 -15.36 -7.97 16.73
N LYS A 31 -15.38 -8.84 17.74
CA LYS A 31 -14.41 -8.83 18.85
C LYS A 31 -12.96 -9.04 18.40
N LYS A 32 -12.75 -9.50 17.14
CA LYS A 32 -11.43 -9.76 16.55
C LYS A 32 -10.97 -8.68 15.58
N TYR A 33 -11.72 -7.58 15.46
CA TYR A 33 -11.35 -6.45 14.62
C TYR A 33 -11.25 -5.17 15.43
N LYS A 34 -10.18 -4.39 15.19
CA LYS A 34 -10.02 -3.07 15.79
C LYS A 34 -9.52 -2.09 14.77
N PHE A 35 -10.25 -1.01 14.55
CA PHE A 35 -9.79 0.15 13.82
C PHE A 35 -9.09 1.15 14.75
N ILE A 36 -7.93 1.66 14.31
CA ILE A 36 -7.19 2.72 15.01
C ILE A 36 -6.90 3.82 13.99
N LYS A 37 -7.54 4.99 14.17
CA LYS A 37 -7.21 6.17 13.38
C LYS A 37 -5.84 6.69 13.81
N PHE A 38 -4.83 6.47 12.97
CA PHE A 38 -3.45 6.82 13.30
C PHE A 38 -2.60 6.96 12.05
N ASP A 39 -1.69 7.94 12.04
CA ASP A 39 -0.74 8.16 10.95
C ASP A 39 0.54 7.38 11.23
N ILE A 40 0.99 6.55 10.29
CA ILE A 40 2.22 5.76 10.43
C ILE A 40 3.48 6.63 10.58
N LYS A 41 3.43 7.91 10.22
CA LYS A 41 4.51 8.89 10.45
C LYS A 41 4.67 9.29 11.92
N ASN A 42 3.68 8.99 12.75
CA ASN A 42 3.74 9.37 14.16
C ASN A 42 4.75 8.51 14.92
N LYS A 43 5.70 9.16 15.61
CA LYS A 43 6.75 8.51 16.42
C LYS A 43 6.25 7.52 17.47
N ASN A 44 4.98 7.62 17.84
CA ASN A 44 4.35 6.72 18.81
C ASN A 44 3.82 5.42 18.18
N LEU A 45 4.02 5.16 16.88
CA LEU A 45 3.60 3.91 16.22
C LEU A 45 4.15 2.67 16.94
N LYS A 46 5.37 2.72 17.44
CA LYS A 46 5.98 1.65 18.23
C LYS A 46 5.13 1.23 19.44
N ASN A 47 4.43 2.17 20.08
CA ASN A 47 3.59 1.87 21.25
C ASN A 47 2.41 0.98 20.88
N ILE A 48 1.89 1.11 19.67
CA ILE A 48 0.84 0.23 19.14
C ILE A 48 1.38 -1.20 19.01
N PHE A 49 2.60 -1.37 18.50
CA PHE A 49 3.21 -2.70 18.38
C PHE A 49 3.45 -3.37 19.76
N PHE A 50 3.97 -2.64 20.72
CA PHE A 50 4.16 -3.16 22.08
C PHE A 50 2.83 -3.47 22.78
N LYS A 51 1.78 -2.68 22.54
CA LYS A 51 0.46 -2.89 23.11
C LYS A 51 -0.24 -4.12 22.54
N TYR A 52 -0.21 -4.30 21.23
CA TYR A 52 -1.02 -5.33 20.54
C TYR A 52 -0.22 -6.57 20.14
N LYS A 53 1.10 -6.53 20.23
CA LYS A 53 2.02 -7.65 20.00
C LYS A 53 1.73 -8.39 18.68
N PRO A 54 1.77 -7.72 17.50
CA PRO A 54 1.44 -8.34 16.24
C PRO A 54 2.45 -9.45 15.88
N HIS A 55 1.97 -10.51 15.21
CA HIS A 55 2.79 -11.57 14.63
C HIS A 55 3.16 -11.28 13.17
N GLY A 56 2.43 -10.41 12.51
CA GLY A 56 2.69 -9.98 11.14
C GLY A 56 2.15 -8.60 10.88
N ILE A 57 2.79 -7.86 9.97
CA ILE A 57 2.40 -6.52 9.55
C ILE A 57 2.31 -6.52 8.03
N PHE A 58 1.17 -6.05 7.52
CA PHE A 58 0.98 -5.72 6.11
C PHE A 58 1.04 -4.20 5.97
N ASN A 59 2.07 -3.68 5.33
CA ASN A 59 2.17 -2.25 5.03
C ASN A 59 1.52 -1.93 3.68
N LEU A 60 0.24 -1.56 3.74
CA LEU A 60 -0.52 -1.06 2.58
C LEU A 60 -0.66 0.47 2.61
N ALA A 61 -0.16 1.13 3.65
CA ALA A 61 -0.30 2.57 3.82
C ALA A 61 0.51 3.34 2.78
N ALA A 62 -0.15 3.99 1.84
CA ALA A 62 0.48 4.81 0.79
C ALA A 62 -0.50 5.82 0.19
N GLU A 63 0.04 6.90 -0.38
CA GLU A 63 -0.61 7.67 -1.43
C GLU A 63 -0.41 6.93 -2.76
N THR A 64 -1.47 6.75 -3.56
CA THR A 64 -1.46 5.82 -4.71
C THR A 64 -1.98 6.40 -6.02
N HIS A 65 -2.31 7.69 -6.10
CA HIS A 65 -2.86 8.30 -7.30
C HIS A 65 -1.76 8.98 -8.11
N VAL A 66 -1.41 8.43 -9.28
CA VAL A 66 -0.29 8.90 -10.10
C VAL A 66 -0.46 10.37 -10.47
N ASP A 67 -1.60 10.80 -11.03
CA ASP A 67 -1.82 12.19 -11.44
C ASP A 67 -1.64 13.17 -10.28
N ARG A 68 -2.17 12.83 -9.10
CA ARG A 68 -1.95 13.64 -7.89
C ARG A 68 -0.49 13.69 -7.47
N SER A 69 0.30 12.68 -7.81
CA SER A 69 1.75 12.72 -7.52
C SER A 69 2.50 13.69 -8.42
N ILE A 70 1.99 13.91 -9.62
CA ILE A 70 2.52 14.91 -10.57
C ILE A 70 2.19 16.32 -10.07
N ASP A 71 0.94 16.55 -9.67
CA ASP A 71 0.49 17.86 -9.19
C ASP A 71 1.08 18.23 -7.82
N SER A 72 1.21 17.26 -6.92
CA SER A 72 1.65 17.50 -5.53
C SER A 72 2.52 16.36 -4.98
N PRO A 73 3.79 16.23 -5.43
CA PRO A 73 4.67 15.12 -5.05
C PRO A 73 5.03 15.09 -3.57
N LYS A 74 5.00 16.23 -2.89
CA LYS A 74 5.39 16.38 -1.47
C LYS A 74 4.66 15.40 -0.54
N ASN A 75 3.37 15.14 -0.80
CA ASN A 75 2.58 14.21 0.03
C ASN A 75 3.04 12.77 -0.14
N PHE A 76 3.46 12.39 -1.35
CA PHE A 76 3.98 11.07 -1.67
C PHE A 76 5.31 10.82 -0.96
N ILE A 77 6.23 11.79 -1.00
CA ILE A 77 7.49 11.72 -0.24
C ILE A 77 7.22 11.53 1.26
N LYS A 78 6.36 12.39 1.83
CA LYS A 78 6.05 12.34 3.26
C LYS A 78 5.35 11.05 3.68
N ASN A 79 4.38 10.58 2.91
CA ASN A 79 3.58 9.43 3.32
C ASN A 79 4.24 8.10 2.93
N ASN A 80 4.75 7.98 1.71
CA ASN A 80 5.31 6.73 1.23
C ASN A 80 6.73 6.50 1.73
N ILE A 81 7.60 7.52 1.72
CA ILE A 81 9.00 7.36 2.14
C ILE A 81 9.15 7.55 3.65
N VAL A 82 8.78 8.73 4.17
CA VAL A 82 8.96 9.01 5.61
C VAL A 82 8.04 8.13 6.46
N GLY A 83 6.82 7.84 5.98
CA GLY A 83 5.90 6.90 6.65
C GLY A 83 6.48 5.50 6.73
N THR A 84 7.03 4.97 5.63
CA THR A 84 7.69 3.66 5.62
C THR A 84 8.94 3.64 6.50
N PHE A 85 9.76 4.68 6.45
CA PHE A 85 10.91 4.80 7.36
C PHE A 85 10.49 4.71 8.84
N ASN A 86 9.48 5.47 9.25
CA ASN A 86 8.99 5.43 10.64
C ASN A 86 8.38 4.08 11.03
N LEU A 87 7.70 3.41 10.08
CA LEU A 87 7.23 2.05 10.26
C LEU A 87 8.39 1.08 10.49
N LEU A 88 9.43 1.16 9.67
CA LEU A 88 10.63 0.31 9.77
C LEU A 88 11.37 0.51 11.09
N GLU A 89 11.53 1.76 11.55
CA GLU A 89 12.11 2.03 12.87
C GLU A 89 11.27 1.48 14.01
N SER A 90 9.94 1.62 13.92
CA SER A 90 9.03 1.05 14.90
C SER A 90 9.07 -0.48 14.90
N PHE A 91 9.13 -1.09 13.70
CA PHE A 91 9.27 -2.54 13.51
C PHE A 91 10.60 -3.04 14.07
N ARG A 92 11.72 -2.41 13.73
CA ARG A 92 13.06 -2.76 14.19
C ARG A 92 13.11 -2.78 15.72
N ASN A 93 12.63 -1.72 16.36
CA ASN A 93 12.58 -1.63 17.82
C ASN A 93 11.74 -2.74 18.46
N TYR A 94 10.63 -3.11 17.84
CA TYR A 94 9.78 -4.20 18.32
C TYR A 94 10.41 -5.57 18.04
N HIS A 95 11.01 -5.77 16.87
CA HIS A 95 11.63 -7.03 16.44
C HIS A 95 12.81 -7.46 17.33
N ILE A 96 13.56 -6.53 17.90
CA ILE A 96 14.66 -6.86 18.83
C ILE A 96 14.20 -7.83 19.92
N LYS A 97 12.99 -7.61 20.44
CA LYS A 97 12.40 -8.40 21.54
C LYS A 97 11.42 -9.48 21.08
N ASN A 98 11.01 -9.45 19.81
CA ASN A 98 9.95 -10.29 19.25
C ASN A 98 10.36 -10.83 17.87
N LYS A 99 11.19 -11.84 17.84
CA LYS A 99 11.83 -12.37 16.62
C LYS A 99 10.88 -13.02 15.61
N ASN A 100 9.70 -13.45 16.04
CA ASN A 100 8.74 -14.19 15.19
C ASN A 100 7.78 -13.29 14.40
N ILE A 101 8.00 -11.97 14.38
CA ILE A 101 7.19 -11.05 13.58
C ILE A 101 7.73 -10.95 12.15
N LYS A 102 6.83 -10.82 11.16
CA LYS A 102 7.17 -10.59 9.74
C LYS A 102 6.54 -9.30 9.22
N LEU A 103 7.22 -8.65 8.30
CA LEU A 103 6.73 -7.47 7.58
C LEU A 103 6.49 -7.83 6.11
N ILE A 104 5.31 -7.56 5.59
CA ILE A 104 4.99 -7.61 4.16
C ILE A 104 4.76 -6.18 3.70
N HIS A 105 5.63 -5.68 2.84
CA HIS A 105 5.52 -4.35 2.24
C HIS A 105 4.90 -4.47 0.86
N ILE A 106 3.73 -3.85 0.69
CA ILE A 106 3.02 -3.85 -0.59
C ILE A 106 3.55 -2.70 -1.44
N SER A 107 4.24 -3.04 -2.51
CA SER A 107 4.73 -2.12 -3.54
C SER A 107 3.89 -2.21 -4.81
N THR A 108 4.45 -1.89 -5.94
CA THR A 108 3.80 -1.82 -7.25
C THR A 108 4.76 -2.23 -8.35
N ASP A 109 4.25 -2.75 -9.46
CA ASP A 109 4.99 -3.00 -10.69
C ASP A 109 5.50 -1.70 -11.35
N GLU A 110 4.88 -0.56 -11.07
CA GLU A 110 5.30 0.74 -11.62
C GLU A 110 6.73 1.15 -11.20
N VAL A 111 7.33 0.51 -10.20
CA VAL A 111 8.74 0.74 -9.84
C VAL A 111 9.71 0.33 -10.95
N PHE A 112 9.33 -0.62 -11.81
CA PHE A 112 10.12 -1.06 -12.97
C PHE A 112 10.04 -0.11 -14.16
N GLY A 113 9.05 0.82 -14.17
CA GLY A 113 8.80 1.77 -15.27
C GLY A 113 8.02 1.14 -16.44
N ASP A 114 8.18 1.72 -17.60
CA ASP A 114 7.47 1.27 -18.82
C ASP A 114 8.15 0.03 -19.39
N VAL A 115 7.42 -1.09 -19.44
CA VAL A 115 7.85 -2.35 -20.06
C VAL A 115 7.20 -2.46 -21.43
N LEU A 116 7.96 -2.16 -22.49
CA LEU A 116 7.45 -2.16 -23.86
C LEU A 116 7.30 -3.57 -24.42
N ILE A 117 8.18 -4.49 -24.05
CA ILE A 117 8.20 -5.89 -24.53
C ILE A 117 8.54 -6.80 -23.36
N GLY A 118 7.80 -7.89 -23.22
CA GLY A 118 8.03 -8.88 -22.15
C GLY A 118 7.42 -8.51 -20.83
N ARG A 119 8.06 -8.90 -19.73
CA ARG A 119 7.63 -8.71 -18.33
C ARG A 119 8.84 -8.42 -17.47
N SER A 120 8.65 -7.63 -16.42
CA SER A 120 9.67 -7.46 -15.38
C SER A 120 9.61 -8.60 -14.36
N ASP A 121 10.78 -8.95 -13.82
CA ASP A 121 10.92 -9.85 -12.68
C ASP A 121 11.61 -9.14 -11.50
N GLU A 122 11.82 -9.88 -10.41
CA GLU A 122 12.37 -9.34 -9.16
C GLU A 122 13.83 -8.91 -9.26
N ASN A 123 14.53 -9.26 -10.33
CA ASN A 123 15.94 -8.92 -10.57
C ASN A 123 16.10 -7.69 -11.48
N ASP A 124 15.01 -7.23 -12.09
CA ASP A 124 15.04 -6.08 -12.97
C ASP A 124 15.35 -4.77 -12.23
N THR A 125 16.03 -3.89 -12.94
CA THR A 125 16.37 -2.56 -12.40
C THR A 125 15.13 -1.67 -12.31
N TYR A 126 14.94 -1.03 -11.17
CA TYR A 126 13.89 -0.03 -10.99
C TYR A 126 14.15 1.22 -11.88
N LYS A 127 13.14 1.61 -12.65
CA LYS A 127 13.13 2.78 -13.56
C LYS A 127 11.81 3.54 -13.43
N PRO A 128 11.44 4.02 -12.23
CA PRO A 128 10.14 4.63 -11.99
C PRO A 128 9.93 5.86 -12.87
N SER A 129 8.76 5.95 -13.54
CA SER A 129 8.42 7.02 -14.48
C SER A 129 7.52 8.11 -13.90
N SER A 130 7.13 8.02 -12.63
CA SER A 130 6.30 9.03 -11.96
C SER A 130 6.79 9.31 -10.52
N PRO A 131 6.42 10.46 -9.92
CA PRO A 131 6.73 10.73 -8.51
C PRO A 131 6.14 9.70 -7.55
N TYR A 132 4.95 9.15 -7.85
CA TYR A 132 4.37 8.02 -7.12
C TYR A 132 5.29 6.80 -7.20
N ALA A 133 5.61 6.34 -8.41
CA ALA A 133 6.46 5.17 -8.63
C ALA A 133 7.85 5.36 -7.97
N ALA A 134 8.45 6.56 -8.10
CA ALA A 134 9.71 6.90 -7.45
C ALA A 134 9.61 6.83 -5.92
N SER A 135 8.49 7.28 -5.33
CA SER A 135 8.27 7.20 -3.88
C SER A 135 8.12 5.76 -3.38
N LYS A 136 7.51 4.88 -4.20
CA LYS A 136 7.40 3.45 -3.90
C LYS A 136 8.74 2.74 -4.05
N ALA A 137 9.49 3.00 -5.14
CA ALA A 137 10.84 2.48 -5.33
C ALA A 137 11.78 2.87 -4.18
N SER A 138 11.71 4.13 -3.72
CA SER A 138 12.46 4.59 -2.54
C SER A 138 12.07 3.83 -1.28
N SER A 139 10.79 3.54 -1.09
CA SER A 139 10.29 2.75 0.05
C SER A 139 10.82 1.32 0.00
N ASP A 140 10.83 0.69 -1.18
CA ASP A 140 11.35 -0.65 -1.39
C ASP A 140 12.85 -0.72 -1.06
N HIS A 141 13.63 0.26 -1.52
CA HIS A 141 15.05 0.36 -1.17
C HIS A 141 15.26 0.54 0.34
N LEU A 142 14.42 1.30 1.04
CA LEU A 142 14.46 1.38 2.50
C LEU A 142 14.19 0.01 3.14
N VAL A 143 13.13 -0.69 2.73
CA VAL A 143 12.80 -2.02 3.26
C VAL A 143 13.96 -2.99 3.03
N TYR A 144 14.53 -3.02 1.81
CA TYR A 144 15.66 -3.86 1.47
C TYR A 144 16.92 -3.53 2.30
N SER A 145 17.22 -2.23 2.48
CA SER A 145 18.36 -1.80 3.30
C SER A 145 18.21 -2.23 4.76
N TYR A 146 17.01 -2.16 5.31
CA TYR A 146 16.72 -2.62 6.68
C TYR A 146 16.82 -4.15 6.81
N TYR A 147 16.38 -4.89 5.80
CA TYR A 147 16.62 -6.33 5.74
C TYR A 147 18.12 -6.63 5.78
N ARG A 148 18.92 -5.98 4.92
CA ARG A 148 20.37 -6.22 4.82
C ARG A 148 21.14 -5.77 6.06
N THR A 149 20.80 -4.61 6.62
CA THR A 149 21.58 -3.99 7.71
C THR A 149 21.17 -4.52 9.09
N PHE A 150 19.86 -4.72 9.31
CA PHE A 150 19.33 -5.05 10.63
C PHE A 150 18.72 -6.46 10.68
N ASN A 151 18.81 -7.23 9.60
CA ASN A 151 18.29 -8.58 9.47
C ASN A 151 16.79 -8.68 9.89
N ILE A 152 15.98 -7.69 9.51
CA ILE A 152 14.54 -7.74 9.75
C ILE A 152 13.86 -8.65 8.73
N PRO A 153 12.90 -9.50 9.13
CA PRO A 153 12.20 -10.40 8.20
C PRO A 153 11.14 -9.62 7.42
N ALA A 154 11.52 -9.10 6.26
CA ALA A 154 10.66 -8.34 5.38
C ALA A 154 10.53 -9.00 4.01
N ILE A 155 9.33 -8.91 3.42
CA ILE A 155 9.00 -9.32 2.05
C ILE A 155 8.46 -8.09 1.33
N ILE A 156 8.95 -7.82 0.11
CA ILE A 156 8.42 -6.80 -0.80
C ILE A 156 7.59 -7.53 -1.85
N THR A 157 6.42 -6.99 -2.19
CA THR A 157 5.56 -7.50 -3.26
C THR A 157 5.28 -6.40 -4.28
N ASN A 158 5.59 -6.66 -5.54
CA ASN A 158 5.37 -5.72 -6.66
C ASN A 158 4.14 -6.17 -7.45
N CYS A 159 2.95 -5.83 -6.96
CA CYS A 159 1.71 -6.23 -7.63
C CYS A 159 1.37 -5.29 -8.79
N SER A 160 0.77 -5.85 -9.84
CA SER A 160 0.16 -5.08 -10.93
C SER A 160 -1.14 -4.38 -10.46
N ASN A 161 -1.89 -3.75 -11.37
CA ASN A 161 -3.09 -3.02 -11.01
C ASN A 161 -4.15 -3.94 -10.38
N ASN A 162 -4.51 -3.65 -9.14
CA ASN A 162 -5.55 -4.39 -8.44
C ASN A 162 -6.93 -3.80 -8.74
N TYR A 163 -7.95 -4.65 -8.84
CA TYR A 163 -9.34 -4.24 -8.93
C TYR A 163 -10.25 -5.16 -8.14
N GLY A 164 -11.42 -4.66 -7.76
CA GLY A 164 -12.42 -5.46 -7.05
C GLY A 164 -13.42 -4.64 -6.25
N PRO A 165 -14.30 -5.30 -5.49
CA PRO A 165 -15.31 -4.64 -4.66
C PRO A 165 -14.69 -3.63 -3.70
N ASN A 166 -15.40 -2.53 -3.47
CA ASN A 166 -15.01 -1.45 -2.56
C ASN A 166 -13.78 -0.64 -2.99
N GLN A 167 -13.26 -0.83 -4.21
CA GLN A 167 -12.19 0.02 -4.73
C GLN A 167 -12.66 1.47 -4.83
N HIS A 168 -11.77 2.42 -4.50
CA HIS A 168 -12.08 3.85 -4.54
C HIS A 168 -12.48 4.30 -5.96
N PRO A 169 -13.56 5.10 -6.13
CA PRO A 169 -14.12 5.45 -7.44
C PRO A 169 -13.23 6.36 -8.30
N GLU A 170 -12.13 6.89 -7.77
CA GLU A 170 -11.13 7.60 -8.59
C GLU A 170 -10.33 6.67 -9.51
N LYS A 171 -10.28 5.36 -9.20
CA LYS A 171 -9.54 4.37 -9.99
C LYS A 171 -10.30 4.01 -11.26
N LEU A 172 -9.55 3.59 -12.31
CA LEU A 172 -10.08 3.42 -13.67
C LEU A 172 -11.34 2.54 -13.72
N ILE A 173 -11.25 1.29 -13.24
CA ILE A 173 -12.37 0.34 -13.37
C ILE A 173 -13.64 0.82 -12.66
N PRO A 174 -13.63 1.19 -11.36
CA PRO A 174 -14.84 1.68 -10.72
C PRO A 174 -15.34 3.01 -11.32
N LYS A 175 -14.44 3.87 -11.83
CA LYS A 175 -14.82 5.10 -12.52
C LYS A 175 -15.54 4.82 -13.84
N LEU A 176 -15.05 3.85 -14.63
CA LEU A 176 -15.72 3.44 -15.87
C LEU A 176 -17.11 2.87 -15.56
N ILE A 177 -17.24 1.99 -14.57
CA ILE A 177 -18.53 1.43 -14.16
C ILE A 177 -19.50 2.55 -13.73
N TYR A 178 -19.05 3.46 -12.90
CA TYR A 178 -19.87 4.60 -12.46
C TYR A 178 -20.34 5.45 -13.65
N ASN A 179 -19.43 5.82 -14.55
CA ASN A 179 -19.75 6.65 -15.70
C ASN A 179 -20.75 5.95 -16.65
N ILE A 180 -20.57 4.65 -16.90
CA ILE A 180 -21.51 3.85 -17.73
C ILE A 180 -22.91 3.88 -17.12
N LEU A 181 -23.03 3.60 -15.81
CA LEU A 181 -24.31 3.56 -15.11
C LEU A 181 -25.04 4.91 -15.08
N HIS A 182 -24.32 6.02 -15.21
CA HIS A 182 -24.87 7.38 -15.17
C HIS A 182 -24.86 8.06 -16.54
N ASN A 183 -24.59 7.33 -17.63
CA ASN A 183 -24.51 7.86 -19.00
C ASN A 183 -23.52 9.05 -19.12
N LEU A 184 -22.40 9.00 -18.40
CA LEU A 184 -21.33 9.98 -18.43
C LEU A 184 -20.22 9.58 -19.42
N PRO A 185 -19.47 10.55 -19.98
CA PRO A 185 -18.33 10.26 -20.87
C PRO A 185 -17.28 9.36 -20.19
N LEU A 186 -16.74 8.41 -20.94
CA LEU A 186 -15.67 7.54 -20.47
C LEU A 186 -14.32 8.23 -20.63
N PRO A 187 -13.47 8.27 -19.60
CA PRO A 187 -12.15 8.87 -19.69
C PRO A 187 -11.22 7.99 -20.54
N ILE A 188 -10.55 8.62 -21.49
CA ILE A 188 -9.46 8.01 -22.28
C ILE A 188 -8.18 8.77 -21.94
N TYR A 189 -7.18 8.07 -21.42
CA TYR A 189 -5.87 8.66 -21.13
C TYR A 189 -4.99 8.66 -22.39
N GLY A 190 -4.47 9.85 -22.74
CA GLY A 190 -3.67 10.04 -23.95
C GLY A 190 -4.42 9.61 -25.20
N LYS A 191 -3.82 8.69 -25.97
CA LYS A 191 -4.42 8.10 -27.20
C LYS A 191 -5.15 6.77 -26.94
N GLY A 192 -5.28 6.34 -25.69
CA GLY A 192 -5.89 5.06 -25.33
C GLY A 192 -5.04 3.83 -25.65
N SER A 193 -3.76 4.01 -25.95
CA SER A 193 -2.82 2.91 -26.29
C SER A 193 -2.15 2.26 -25.07
N ASN A 194 -2.44 2.75 -23.87
CA ASN A 194 -1.85 2.22 -22.65
C ASN A 194 -2.36 0.81 -22.37
N SER A 195 -1.43 -0.12 -22.14
CA SER A 195 -1.71 -1.48 -21.67
C SER A 195 -1.36 -1.63 -20.21
N ARG A 196 -2.13 -2.40 -19.47
CA ARG A 196 -1.91 -2.71 -18.04
C ARG A 196 -2.32 -4.13 -17.73
N GLU A 197 -1.59 -4.79 -16.83
CA GLU A 197 -2.03 -6.04 -16.23
C GLU A 197 -2.92 -5.76 -15.02
N TRP A 198 -3.86 -6.67 -14.76
CA TRP A 198 -4.88 -6.52 -13.73
C TRP A 198 -5.03 -7.76 -12.88
N ILE A 199 -5.08 -7.57 -11.54
CA ILE A 199 -5.30 -8.64 -10.57
C ILE A 199 -6.64 -8.41 -9.86
N TYR A 200 -7.52 -9.41 -9.92
CA TYR A 200 -8.74 -9.41 -9.12
C TYR A 200 -8.41 -9.77 -7.66
N VAL A 201 -8.91 -8.98 -6.71
CA VAL A 201 -8.51 -9.08 -5.28
C VAL A 201 -9.15 -10.22 -4.47
N LYS A 202 -10.06 -11.01 -5.07
CA LYS A 202 -10.70 -12.16 -4.39
C LYS A 202 -10.17 -13.51 -4.86
#